data_7ba48ceab004e5f650cdf6011e21024d
#
_entry.id   7ba48ceab004e5f650cdf6011e21024d
#
_cell.length_a   1.000
_cell.length_b   1.000
_cell.length_c   1.000
_cell.angle_alpha   90.00
_cell.angle_beta   90.00
_cell.angle_gamma   90.00
#
_symmetry.space_group_name_H-M   'P 1'
#
loop_
_entity.id
_entity.type
_entity.pdbx_description
1 polymer ?
#
loop_
_entity_poly.entity_id
_entity_poly.type
_entity_poly.pdbx_seq_one_letter_code
_entity_poly.pdbx_strand_id
1 'polypeptide(L)'
;MRHSPVEILDAKTREKLCFLDKVELGQGKSLKDEDVLQKLPVGTTATLYFRDLGAQISWVTVFLTEYAGPLFIYLLFYFRVPFIYGHKYDFTSSRHTVVHLACICHSFHYIKRLLETLFVHRFSHGTMPLRNIFKNCTYYWGFAAWMAYYINHPLYTPPTYGAQQVKLALAIFVICQLGNFSIHMALRDLRPAGSKTRKIPYPTKNPFTWLFLLVSCPNYTYEVGSWIGFAIMTQCLPVALFSLVGFTQMTIWAKGKHRSYLKEFRDYPPLRMPIIPFLL
;
A
#
# COMPACT_ATOMS: atom_id res chain seq x y z
N MET A 1 -6.75 -14.18 48.10
CA MET A 1 -6.61 -13.04 47.12
C MET A 1 -8.03 -12.54 46.81
N ARG A 2 -8.35 -11.30 47.13
CA ARG A 2 -9.63 -10.72 46.76
C ARG A 2 -9.60 -10.44 45.24
N HIS A 3 -10.46 -11.11 44.49
CA HIS A 3 -10.60 -10.81 43.07
C HIS A 3 -11.26 -9.46 42.94
N SER A 4 -10.58 -8.47 42.35
CA SER A 4 -11.18 -7.18 42.00
C SER A 4 -12.28 -7.43 40.95
N PRO A 5 -13.49 -6.86 41.14
CA PRO A 5 -14.53 -6.99 40.14
C PRO A 5 -14.10 -6.29 38.84
N VAL A 6 -14.29 -6.97 37.72
CA VAL A 6 -14.01 -6.43 36.37
C VAL A 6 -15.35 -6.28 35.68
N GLU A 7 -15.64 -5.07 35.22
CA GLU A 7 -16.82 -4.77 34.40
C GLU A 7 -16.40 -4.40 32.99
N ILE A 8 -17.13 -4.91 32.02
CA ILE A 8 -16.90 -4.69 30.61
C ILE A 8 -18.10 -3.96 30.04
N LEU A 9 -17.87 -2.76 29.52
CA LEU A 9 -18.91 -1.86 29.06
C LEU A 9 -18.71 -1.53 27.58
N ASP A 10 -19.83 -1.34 26.86
CA ASP A 10 -19.78 -0.75 25.51
C ASP A 10 -19.22 0.67 25.59
N ALA A 11 -18.31 0.99 24.66
CA ALA A 11 -17.62 2.30 24.67
C ALA A 11 -18.55 3.49 24.36
N LYS A 12 -19.68 3.25 23.69
CA LYS A 12 -20.66 4.28 23.29
C LYS A 12 -21.85 4.34 24.24
N THR A 13 -22.50 3.17 24.47
CA THR A 13 -23.74 3.08 25.24
C THR A 13 -23.50 3.00 26.74
N ARG A 14 -22.29 2.61 27.17
CA ARG A 14 -21.93 2.35 28.58
C ARG A 14 -22.68 1.16 29.19
N GLU A 15 -23.34 0.36 28.38
CA GLU A 15 -24.02 -0.84 28.80
C GLU A 15 -23.06 -2.00 29.02
N LYS A 16 -23.39 -2.90 29.95
CA LYS A 16 -22.58 -4.08 30.29
C LYS A 16 -22.69 -5.14 29.20
N LEU A 17 -21.53 -5.69 28.78
CA LEU A 17 -21.42 -6.65 27.69
C LEU A 17 -20.96 -8.04 28.18
N CYS A 18 -21.45 -9.07 27.50
CA CYS A 18 -21.15 -10.46 27.82
C CYS A 18 -20.15 -11.14 26.88
N PHE A 19 -19.92 -10.59 25.65
CA PHE A 19 -19.01 -11.11 24.63
C PHE A 19 -18.13 -10.01 24.05
N LEU A 20 -16.87 -10.36 23.70
CA LEU A 20 -15.83 -9.38 23.42
C LEU A 20 -15.05 -9.67 22.12
N ASP A 21 -15.00 -8.68 21.22
CA ASP A 21 -14.06 -8.67 20.09
C ASP A 21 -12.80 -7.85 20.40
N LYS A 22 -12.92 -6.77 21.18
CA LYS A 22 -11.79 -5.96 21.62
C LYS A 22 -12.10 -5.21 22.90
N VAL A 23 -11.15 -5.21 23.82
CA VAL A 23 -11.27 -4.58 25.15
C VAL A 23 -10.25 -3.44 25.27
N GLU A 24 -10.69 -2.29 25.83
CA GLU A 24 -9.83 -1.13 26.09
C GLU A 24 -9.91 -0.72 27.56
N LEU A 25 -8.77 -0.28 28.12
CA LEU A 25 -8.73 0.36 29.43
C LEU A 25 -9.42 1.72 29.42
N GLY A 26 -10.00 2.13 30.54
CA GLY A 26 -10.77 3.38 30.69
C GLY A 26 -10.07 4.67 30.28
N GLN A 27 -8.77 4.62 30.00
CA GLN A 27 -7.98 5.73 29.46
C GLN A 27 -7.74 5.65 27.94
N GLY A 28 -8.48 4.83 27.21
CA GLY A 28 -8.38 4.68 25.75
C GLY A 28 -7.20 3.86 25.26
N LYS A 29 -6.47 3.16 26.16
CA LYS A 29 -5.41 2.24 25.77
C LYS A 29 -6.01 0.89 25.40
N SER A 30 -5.78 0.48 24.16
CA SER A 30 -6.19 -0.85 23.67
C SER A 30 -5.41 -1.96 24.37
N LEU A 31 -6.10 -2.95 24.93
CA LEU A 31 -5.49 -4.15 25.48
C LEU A 31 -5.08 -5.10 24.35
N LYS A 32 -3.94 -5.77 24.54
CA LYS A 32 -3.45 -6.82 23.65
C LYS A 32 -3.73 -8.19 24.26
N ASP A 33 -3.79 -9.22 23.43
CA ASP A 33 -4.01 -10.62 23.87
C ASP A 33 -2.97 -11.11 24.89
N GLU A 34 -1.77 -10.49 24.88
CA GLU A 34 -0.66 -10.81 25.76
C GLU A 34 -0.70 -10.04 27.10
N ASP A 35 -1.62 -9.06 27.26
CA ASP A 35 -1.70 -8.25 28.48
C ASP A 35 -2.30 -9.07 29.62
N VAL A 36 -1.55 -9.16 30.70
CA VAL A 36 -1.99 -9.85 31.94
C VAL A 36 -2.79 -8.87 32.78
N LEU A 37 -4.07 -9.13 32.99
CA LEU A 37 -5.00 -8.28 33.75
C LEU A 37 -4.46 -7.87 35.14
N GLN A 38 -3.71 -8.75 35.79
CA GLN A 38 -3.09 -8.49 37.11
C GLN A 38 -1.99 -7.41 37.08
N LYS A 39 -1.39 -7.15 35.90
CA LYS A 39 -0.32 -6.16 35.72
C LYS A 39 -0.81 -4.81 35.22
N LEU A 40 -2.11 -4.68 34.99
CA LEU A 40 -2.67 -3.41 34.53
C LEU A 40 -2.72 -2.40 35.69
N PRO A 41 -2.48 -1.09 35.41
CA PRO A 41 -2.53 -0.04 36.41
C PRO A 41 -3.99 0.31 36.74
N VAL A 42 -4.68 -0.62 37.36
CA VAL A 42 -6.06 -0.49 37.80
C VAL A 42 -6.13 -0.54 39.32
N GLY A 43 -7.01 0.24 39.93
CA GLY A 43 -7.21 0.25 41.37
C GLY A 43 -7.95 -1.00 41.89
N THR A 44 -8.84 -0.85 42.86
CA THR A 44 -9.66 -1.94 43.42
C THR A 44 -10.72 -2.48 42.47
N THR A 45 -11.11 -1.68 41.47
CA THR A 45 -12.06 -2.05 40.40
C THR A 45 -11.44 -1.71 39.06
N ALA A 46 -11.54 -2.64 38.07
CA ALA A 46 -11.14 -2.40 36.68
C ALA A 46 -12.39 -2.26 35.81
N THR A 47 -12.48 -1.14 35.09
CA THR A 47 -13.52 -0.94 34.07
C THR A 47 -12.89 -1.09 32.70
N LEU A 48 -13.42 -2.02 31.91
CA LEU A 48 -12.96 -2.28 30.56
C LEU A 48 -14.07 -1.86 29.58
N TYR A 49 -13.66 -1.26 28.47
CA TYR A 49 -14.58 -0.83 27.42
C TYR A 49 -14.41 -1.70 26.19
N PHE A 50 -15.50 -2.24 25.70
CA PHE A 50 -15.59 -2.92 24.43
C PHE A 50 -15.94 -1.96 23.31
N ARG A 51 -15.29 -2.16 22.18
CA ARG A 51 -15.62 -1.45 20.96
C ARG A 51 -15.76 -2.44 19.81
N ASP A 52 -16.99 -2.58 19.31
CA ASP A 52 -17.23 -3.34 18.09
C ASP A 52 -16.56 -2.66 16.90
N LEU A 53 -15.72 -3.38 16.20
CA LEU A 53 -15.03 -2.92 14.99
C LEU A 53 -15.83 -3.17 13.71
N GLY A 54 -16.96 -3.90 13.82
CA GLY A 54 -17.75 -4.37 12.70
C GLY A 54 -17.07 -5.47 11.92
N ALA A 55 -17.62 -5.81 10.75
CA ALA A 55 -17.06 -6.85 9.89
C ALA A 55 -15.62 -6.52 9.50
N GLN A 56 -14.72 -7.48 9.72
CA GLN A 56 -13.29 -7.35 9.49
C GLN A 56 -12.82 -8.27 8.35
N ILE A 57 -11.77 -7.87 7.65
CA ILE A 57 -11.11 -8.64 6.62
C ILE A 57 -9.59 -8.64 6.86
N SER A 58 -8.93 -9.74 6.58
CA SER A 58 -7.48 -9.87 6.70
C SER A 58 -6.76 -8.92 5.74
N TRP A 59 -5.68 -8.26 6.21
CA TRP A 59 -4.84 -7.42 5.37
C TRP A 59 -4.25 -8.17 4.17
N VAL A 60 -3.89 -9.44 4.34
CA VAL A 60 -3.38 -10.28 3.24
C VAL A 60 -4.45 -10.41 2.15
N THR A 61 -5.69 -10.74 2.52
CA THR A 61 -6.81 -10.87 1.58
C THR A 61 -7.08 -9.54 0.87
N VAL A 62 -7.04 -8.42 1.60
CA VAL A 62 -7.23 -7.08 1.03
C VAL A 62 -6.21 -6.82 -0.07
N PHE A 63 -4.92 -6.96 0.23
CA PHE A 63 -3.86 -6.69 -0.75
C PHE A 63 -3.87 -7.66 -1.93
N LEU A 64 -4.16 -8.94 -1.72
CA LEU A 64 -4.30 -9.89 -2.83
C LEU A 64 -5.46 -9.50 -3.76
N THR A 65 -6.59 -9.08 -3.20
CA THR A 65 -7.75 -8.64 -3.99
C THR A 65 -7.46 -7.33 -4.72
N GLU A 66 -6.86 -6.36 -4.03
CA GLU A 66 -6.49 -5.07 -4.62
C GLU A 66 -5.51 -5.19 -5.79
N TYR A 67 -4.56 -6.12 -5.72
CA TYR A 67 -3.52 -6.27 -6.75
C TYR A 67 -3.85 -7.28 -7.83
N ALA A 68 -4.65 -8.30 -7.54
CA ALA A 68 -5.10 -9.25 -8.55
C ALA A 68 -6.03 -8.60 -9.57
N GLY A 69 -6.93 -7.71 -9.15
CA GLY A 69 -7.87 -7.03 -10.03
C GLY A 69 -7.21 -6.27 -11.18
N PRO A 70 -6.27 -5.34 -10.91
CA PRO A 70 -5.54 -4.62 -11.95
C PRO A 70 -4.80 -5.53 -12.93
N LEU A 71 -4.18 -6.60 -12.45
CA LEU A 71 -3.49 -7.57 -13.31
C LEU A 71 -4.45 -8.19 -14.33
N PHE A 72 -5.55 -8.77 -13.85
CA PHE A 72 -6.51 -9.43 -14.74
C PHE A 72 -7.27 -8.44 -15.62
N ILE A 73 -7.70 -7.31 -15.09
CA ILE A 73 -8.42 -6.27 -15.83
C ILE A 73 -7.56 -5.74 -16.98
N TYR A 74 -6.30 -5.40 -16.71
CA TYR A 74 -5.40 -4.91 -17.75
C TYR A 74 -5.23 -5.93 -18.88
N LEU A 75 -5.05 -7.20 -18.55
CA LEU A 75 -4.92 -8.28 -19.54
C LEU A 75 -6.17 -8.47 -20.37
N LEU A 76 -7.37 -8.31 -19.81
CA LEU A 76 -8.62 -8.34 -20.60
C LEU A 76 -8.62 -7.29 -21.70
N PHE A 77 -8.16 -6.07 -21.40
CA PHE A 77 -8.02 -5.01 -22.41
C PHE A 77 -6.89 -5.27 -23.40
N TYR A 78 -5.75 -5.76 -22.92
CA TYR A 78 -4.62 -6.07 -23.77
C TYR A 78 -4.94 -7.14 -24.80
N PHE A 79 -5.62 -8.20 -24.40
CA PHE A 79 -6.08 -9.26 -25.32
C PHE A 79 -7.33 -8.87 -26.10
N ARG A 80 -7.87 -7.67 -25.87
CA ARG A 80 -9.07 -7.15 -26.56
C ARG A 80 -10.21 -8.15 -26.53
N VAL A 81 -10.54 -8.64 -25.34
CA VAL A 81 -11.64 -9.57 -25.13
C VAL A 81 -12.92 -9.00 -25.75
N PRO A 82 -13.75 -9.82 -26.44
CA PRO A 82 -15.00 -9.37 -27.08
C PRO A 82 -15.84 -8.52 -26.13
N PHE A 83 -16.56 -7.56 -26.70
CA PHE A 83 -17.45 -6.59 -26.02
C PHE A 83 -16.77 -5.42 -25.28
N ILE A 84 -15.44 -5.44 -25.08
CA ILE A 84 -14.72 -4.32 -24.43
C ILE A 84 -14.60 -3.11 -25.39
N TYR A 85 -14.23 -3.37 -26.64
CA TYR A 85 -14.15 -2.37 -27.71
C TYR A 85 -15.25 -2.60 -28.74
N GLY A 86 -15.80 -1.50 -29.30
CA GLY A 86 -16.82 -1.60 -30.35
C GLY A 86 -16.26 -2.19 -31.65
N HIS A 87 -17.15 -2.83 -32.46
CA HIS A 87 -16.76 -3.47 -33.71
C HIS A 87 -16.32 -2.55 -34.84
N LYS A 88 -16.48 -1.23 -34.68
CA LYS A 88 -16.14 -0.25 -35.72
C LYS A 88 -14.62 0.03 -35.87
N TYR A 89 -13.79 -0.53 -35.00
CA TYR A 89 -12.34 -0.33 -35.01
C TYR A 89 -11.65 -1.51 -35.71
N ASP A 90 -10.56 -1.18 -36.44
CA ASP A 90 -9.69 -2.20 -37.01
C ASP A 90 -8.78 -2.79 -35.93
N PHE A 91 -8.93 -4.09 -35.65
CA PHE A 91 -8.12 -4.85 -34.71
C PHE A 91 -7.03 -5.68 -35.39
N THR A 92 -6.89 -5.60 -36.71
CA THR A 92 -5.92 -6.37 -37.50
C THR A 92 -4.56 -5.68 -37.59
N SER A 93 -4.49 -4.37 -37.38
CA SER A 93 -3.23 -3.63 -37.34
C SER A 93 -2.35 -4.04 -36.14
N SER A 94 -1.03 -4.13 -36.37
CA SER A 94 -0.09 -4.46 -35.32
C SER A 94 -0.03 -3.36 -34.25
N ARG A 95 0.06 -3.79 -32.98
CA ARG A 95 0.19 -2.86 -31.85
C ARG A 95 1.55 -2.19 -31.84
N HIS A 96 1.59 -0.91 -31.39
CA HIS A 96 2.85 -0.22 -31.16
C HIS A 96 3.67 -0.92 -30.04
N THR A 97 5.00 -0.88 -30.15
CA THR A 97 5.91 -1.50 -29.15
C THR A 97 5.61 -1.04 -27.72
N VAL A 98 5.23 0.21 -27.51
CA VAL A 98 4.87 0.75 -26.19
C VAL A 98 3.69 0.02 -25.56
N VAL A 99 2.71 -0.42 -26.36
CA VAL A 99 1.55 -1.16 -25.86
C VAL A 99 1.98 -2.49 -25.24
N HIS A 100 2.92 -3.19 -25.88
CA HIS A 100 3.51 -4.42 -25.33
C HIS A 100 4.34 -4.15 -24.08
N LEU A 101 5.19 -3.13 -24.10
CA LEU A 101 6.00 -2.74 -22.95
C LEU A 101 5.15 -2.33 -21.76
N ALA A 102 4.07 -1.57 -22.00
CA ALA A 102 3.12 -1.18 -20.97
C ALA A 102 2.45 -2.39 -20.32
N CYS A 103 2.03 -3.36 -21.12
CA CYS A 103 1.46 -4.61 -20.61
C CYS A 103 2.47 -5.37 -19.72
N ILE A 104 3.72 -5.48 -20.17
CA ILE A 104 4.79 -6.15 -19.41
C ILE A 104 5.06 -5.42 -18.10
N CYS A 105 5.23 -4.10 -18.14
CA CYS A 105 5.53 -3.29 -16.96
C CYS A 105 4.40 -3.32 -15.94
N HIS A 106 3.17 -3.13 -16.38
CA HIS A 106 1.99 -3.15 -15.52
C HIS A 106 1.79 -4.53 -14.88
N SER A 107 1.86 -5.59 -15.68
CA SER A 107 1.73 -6.95 -15.18
C SER A 107 2.86 -7.32 -14.22
N PHE A 108 4.11 -6.97 -14.53
CA PHE A 108 5.25 -7.19 -13.65
C PHE A 108 5.06 -6.50 -12.30
N HIS A 109 4.61 -5.24 -12.28
CA HIS A 109 4.38 -4.51 -11.05
C HIS A 109 3.38 -5.25 -10.15
N TYR A 110 2.21 -5.63 -10.67
CA TYR A 110 1.18 -6.29 -9.87
C TYR A 110 1.52 -7.73 -9.50
N ILE A 111 2.21 -8.48 -10.35
CA ILE A 111 2.75 -9.81 -9.99
C ILE A 111 3.75 -9.66 -8.83
N LYS A 112 4.67 -8.70 -8.93
CA LYS A 112 5.59 -8.38 -7.83
C LYS A 112 4.84 -8.06 -6.54
N ARG A 113 3.82 -7.21 -6.60
CA ARG A 113 3.02 -6.84 -5.42
C ARG A 113 2.28 -8.03 -4.81
N LEU A 114 1.75 -8.94 -5.62
CA LEU A 114 1.12 -10.18 -5.14
C LEU A 114 2.14 -11.08 -4.44
N LEU A 115 3.30 -11.30 -5.04
CA LEU A 115 4.37 -12.11 -4.44
C LEU A 115 4.93 -11.47 -3.16
N GLU A 116 5.10 -10.14 -3.14
CA GLU A 116 5.52 -9.42 -1.93
C GLU A 116 4.48 -9.54 -0.81
N THR A 117 3.20 -9.53 -1.10
CA THR A 117 2.14 -9.71 -0.12
C THR A 117 2.20 -11.09 0.53
N LEU A 118 2.49 -12.13 -0.26
CA LEU A 118 2.56 -13.51 0.24
C LEU A 118 3.86 -13.81 0.99
N PHE A 119 4.99 -13.29 0.52
CA PHE A 119 6.31 -13.78 0.96
C PHE A 119 7.20 -12.72 1.62
N VAL A 120 6.94 -11.44 1.40
CA VAL A 120 7.81 -10.35 1.86
C VAL A 120 7.17 -9.53 2.97
N HIS A 121 5.92 -9.07 2.80
CA HIS A 121 5.30 -8.17 3.75
C HIS A 121 4.99 -8.84 5.09
N ARG A 122 5.24 -8.10 6.18
CA ARG A 122 4.90 -8.47 7.56
C ARG A 122 3.94 -7.45 8.11
N PHE A 123 2.70 -7.86 8.29
CA PHE A 123 1.62 -6.99 8.73
C PHE A 123 1.66 -6.80 10.25
N SER A 124 1.55 -5.55 10.70
CA SER A 124 1.48 -5.21 12.13
C SER A 124 0.11 -5.46 12.74
N HIS A 125 -0.94 -5.40 11.91
CA HIS A 125 -2.33 -5.62 12.28
C HIS A 125 -2.90 -6.75 11.42
N GLY A 126 -3.73 -7.62 12.03
CA GLY A 126 -4.29 -8.79 11.34
C GLY A 126 -5.41 -8.43 10.36
N THR A 127 -6.24 -7.46 10.71
CA THR A 127 -7.47 -7.13 9.98
C THR A 127 -7.71 -5.64 9.83
N MET A 128 -8.61 -5.30 8.93
CA MET A 128 -9.15 -3.95 8.74
C MET A 128 -10.68 -4.01 8.49
N PRO A 129 -11.42 -2.90 8.65
CA PRO A 129 -12.84 -2.88 8.36
C PRO A 129 -13.15 -3.29 6.92
N LEU A 130 -14.06 -4.27 6.75
CA LEU A 130 -14.42 -4.83 5.45
C LEU A 130 -14.85 -3.76 4.43
N ARG A 131 -15.56 -2.72 4.86
CA ARG A 131 -16.00 -1.63 3.98
C ARG A 131 -14.86 -0.94 3.20
N ASN A 132 -13.65 -0.97 3.72
CA ASN A 132 -12.51 -0.30 3.09
C ASN A 132 -12.03 -1.01 1.83
N ILE A 133 -12.30 -2.33 1.67
CA ILE A 133 -11.92 -3.05 0.46
C ILE A 133 -12.64 -2.51 -0.77
N PHE A 134 -13.92 -2.14 -0.63
CA PHE A 134 -14.69 -1.57 -1.74
C PHE A 134 -14.10 -0.26 -2.23
N LYS A 135 -13.75 0.64 -1.30
CA LYS A 135 -13.09 1.91 -1.63
C LYS A 135 -11.74 1.67 -2.34
N ASN A 136 -10.92 0.79 -1.78
CA ASN A 136 -9.59 0.52 -2.31
C ASN A 136 -9.66 -0.17 -3.68
N CYS A 137 -10.51 -1.18 -3.84
CA CYS A 137 -10.70 -1.85 -5.12
C CYS A 137 -11.28 -0.92 -6.18
N THR A 138 -12.18 -0.02 -5.85
CA THR A 138 -12.69 0.98 -6.79
C THR A 138 -11.54 1.83 -7.35
N TYR A 139 -10.63 2.27 -6.49
CA TYR A 139 -9.44 3.00 -6.93
C TYR A 139 -8.54 2.16 -7.84
N TYR A 140 -8.06 1.02 -7.36
CA TYR A 140 -7.10 0.19 -8.10
C TYR A 140 -7.69 -0.40 -9.39
N TRP A 141 -8.87 -0.99 -9.30
CA TRP A 141 -9.52 -1.65 -10.44
C TRP A 141 -10.06 -0.64 -11.45
N GLY A 142 -10.66 0.46 -10.96
CA GLY A 142 -11.20 1.51 -11.81
C GLY A 142 -10.13 2.20 -12.64
N PHE A 143 -9.01 2.60 -12.02
CA PHE A 143 -7.89 3.18 -12.74
C PHE A 143 -7.20 2.18 -13.68
N ALA A 144 -7.07 0.91 -13.28
CA ALA A 144 -6.53 -0.12 -14.15
C ALA A 144 -7.37 -0.28 -15.42
N ALA A 145 -8.68 -0.34 -15.30
CA ALA A 145 -9.60 -0.41 -16.44
C ALA A 145 -9.50 0.85 -17.31
N TRP A 146 -9.49 2.02 -16.71
CA TRP A 146 -9.44 3.28 -17.44
C TRP A 146 -8.14 3.45 -18.23
N MET A 147 -6.99 3.26 -17.59
CA MET A 147 -5.70 3.35 -18.29
C MET A 147 -5.52 2.25 -19.33
N ALA A 148 -5.95 1.02 -19.03
CA ALA A 148 -5.86 -0.11 -19.94
C ALA A 148 -6.71 0.10 -21.19
N TYR A 149 -7.90 0.67 -21.04
CA TYR A 149 -8.77 1.02 -22.17
C TYR A 149 -8.07 1.93 -23.17
N TYR A 150 -7.46 3.02 -22.71
CA TYR A 150 -6.79 3.99 -23.58
C TYR A 150 -5.47 3.46 -24.17
N ILE A 151 -4.64 2.80 -23.36
CA ILE A 151 -3.34 2.27 -23.83
C ILE A 151 -3.52 1.17 -24.87
N ASN A 152 -4.52 0.30 -24.71
CA ASN A 152 -4.77 -0.83 -25.60
C ASN A 152 -5.77 -0.51 -26.74
N HIS A 153 -6.26 0.72 -26.79
CA HIS A 153 -7.19 1.14 -27.82
C HIS A 153 -6.53 1.10 -29.19
N PRO A 154 -7.23 0.66 -30.26
CA PRO A 154 -6.70 0.63 -31.64
C PRO A 154 -6.16 1.97 -32.14
N LEU A 155 -6.71 3.10 -31.65
CA LEU A 155 -6.27 4.46 -31.97
C LEU A 155 -5.29 5.05 -30.95
N TYR A 156 -4.64 4.23 -30.16
CA TYR A 156 -3.64 4.70 -29.21
C TYR A 156 -2.52 5.49 -29.92
N THR A 157 -2.23 6.67 -29.40
CA THR A 157 -1.17 7.54 -29.92
C THR A 157 0.13 7.30 -29.17
N PRO A 158 1.23 6.90 -29.83
CA PRO A 158 2.54 6.69 -29.23
C PRO A 158 3.10 7.98 -28.61
N PRO A 159 4.11 7.88 -27.70
CA PRO A 159 4.76 9.04 -27.12
C PRO A 159 5.39 9.96 -28.16
N THR A 160 5.30 11.28 -27.92
CA THR A 160 5.75 12.34 -28.85
C THR A 160 7.21 12.23 -29.24
N TYR A 161 8.11 11.94 -28.28
CA TYR A 161 9.55 11.85 -28.52
C TYR A 161 10.05 10.42 -28.83
N GLY A 162 9.16 9.52 -29.17
CA GLY A 162 9.48 8.20 -29.68
C GLY A 162 10.34 7.33 -28.76
N ALA A 163 11.31 6.63 -29.37
CA ALA A 163 12.14 5.66 -28.68
C ALA A 163 12.98 6.24 -27.52
N GLN A 164 13.41 7.48 -27.60
CA GLN A 164 14.18 8.10 -26.52
C GLN A 164 13.35 8.30 -25.25
N GLN A 165 12.12 8.78 -25.41
CA GLN A 165 11.17 8.91 -24.30
C GLN A 165 10.87 7.56 -23.67
N VAL A 166 10.62 6.54 -24.47
CA VAL A 166 10.32 5.19 -24.01
C VAL A 166 11.50 4.58 -23.25
N LYS A 167 12.73 4.70 -23.77
CA LYS A 167 13.94 4.17 -23.12
C LYS A 167 14.19 4.83 -21.76
N LEU A 168 14.09 6.17 -21.70
CA LEU A 168 14.27 6.90 -20.46
C LEU A 168 13.21 6.50 -19.43
N ALA A 169 11.96 6.48 -19.86
CA ALA A 169 10.84 6.13 -18.99
C ALA A 169 10.92 4.69 -18.48
N LEU A 170 11.30 3.76 -19.34
CA LEU A 170 11.51 2.35 -18.96
C LEU A 170 12.66 2.22 -17.96
N ALA A 171 13.77 2.95 -18.14
CA ALA A 171 14.87 2.97 -17.21
C ALA A 171 14.42 3.48 -15.82
N ILE A 172 13.66 4.58 -15.77
CA ILE A 172 13.09 5.11 -14.54
C ILE A 172 12.19 4.06 -13.87
N PHE A 173 11.30 3.44 -14.63
CA PHE A 173 10.41 2.39 -14.11
C PHE A 173 11.19 1.22 -13.49
N VAL A 174 12.15 0.66 -14.21
CA VAL A 174 12.95 -0.50 -13.75
C VAL A 174 13.76 -0.15 -12.51
N ILE A 175 14.46 0.98 -12.50
CA ILE A 175 15.25 1.44 -11.35
C ILE A 175 14.34 1.61 -10.13
N CYS A 176 13.18 2.24 -10.30
CA CYS A 176 12.24 2.44 -9.20
C CYS A 176 11.58 1.14 -8.72
N GLN A 177 11.32 0.17 -9.60
CA GLN A 177 10.84 -1.16 -9.20
C GLN A 177 11.89 -1.91 -8.37
N LEU A 178 13.16 -1.87 -8.78
CA LEU A 178 14.26 -2.46 -8.03
C LEU A 178 14.44 -1.77 -6.67
N GLY A 179 14.36 -0.46 -6.64
CA GLY A 179 14.43 0.32 -5.40
C GLY A 179 13.28 0.00 -4.45
N ASN A 180 12.05 -0.04 -4.96
CA ASN A 180 10.87 -0.39 -4.17
C ASN A 180 10.98 -1.79 -3.56
N PHE A 181 11.38 -2.78 -4.36
CA PHE A 181 11.62 -4.14 -3.87
C PHE A 181 12.73 -4.21 -2.82
N SER A 182 13.85 -3.52 -3.05
CA SER A 182 14.97 -3.46 -2.10
C SER A 182 14.57 -2.88 -0.75
N ILE A 183 13.74 -1.84 -0.74
CA ILE A 183 13.20 -1.26 0.49
C ILE A 183 12.24 -2.22 1.19
N HIS A 184 11.37 -2.91 0.46
CA HIS A 184 10.48 -3.91 1.05
C HIS A 184 11.26 -5.05 1.71
N MET A 185 12.34 -5.51 1.07
CA MET A 185 13.22 -6.53 1.65
C MET A 185 13.93 -6.02 2.91
N ALA A 186 14.47 -4.80 2.89
CA ALA A 186 15.11 -4.19 4.06
C ALA A 186 14.13 -4.05 5.23
N LEU A 187 12.87 -3.64 4.97
CA LEU A 187 11.83 -3.54 6.00
C LEU A 187 11.40 -4.90 6.54
N ARG A 188 11.38 -5.94 5.70
CA ARG A 188 11.13 -7.31 6.14
C ARG A 188 12.23 -7.79 7.09
N ASP A 189 13.48 -7.59 6.70
CA ASP A 189 14.64 -8.09 7.44
C ASP A 189 14.85 -7.32 8.76
N LEU A 190 14.37 -6.09 8.83
CA LEU A 190 14.38 -5.29 10.04
C LEU A 190 13.54 -5.90 11.18
N ARG A 191 12.56 -6.71 10.83
CA ARG A 191 11.59 -7.28 11.77
C ARG A 191 11.60 -8.80 11.70
N PRO A 192 12.06 -9.54 12.74
CA PRO A 192 11.96 -10.99 12.78
C PRO A 192 10.52 -11.48 12.63
N ALA A 193 10.34 -12.72 12.14
CA ALA A 193 9.02 -13.32 12.00
C ALA A 193 8.32 -13.37 13.37
N GLY A 194 7.05 -12.94 13.41
CA GLY A 194 6.25 -12.88 14.64
C GLY A 194 6.54 -11.70 15.57
N SER A 195 7.59 -10.91 15.33
CA SER A 195 7.87 -9.71 16.12
C SER A 195 7.00 -8.54 15.72
N LYS A 196 6.38 -7.89 16.71
CA LYS A 196 5.63 -6.63 16.54
C LYS A 196 6.49 -5.40 16.90
N THR A 197 7.74 -5.60 17.34
CA THR A 197 8.65 -4.53 17.76
C THR A 197 9.06 -3.68 16.54
N ARG A 198 8.82 -2.39 16.62
CA ARG A 198 9.23 -1.43 15.59
C ARG A 198 10.69 -1.04 15.82
N LYS A 199 11.41 -0.84 14.71
CA LYS A 199 12.79 -0.35 14.69
C LYS A 199 12.93 0.76 13.65
N ILE A 200 13.90 1.64 13.86
CA ILE A 200 14.25 2.66 12.87
C ILE A 200 14.98 1.97 11.71
N PRO A 201 14.49 2.09 10.47
CA PRO A 201 15.21 1.58 9.32
C PRO A 201 16.42 2.47 9.00
N TYR A 202 17.55 1.84 8.71
CA TYR A 202 18.79 2.49 8.28
C TYR A 202 19.27 1.93 6.94
N PRO A 203 20.14 2.66 6.23
CA PRO A 203 20.78 2.15 5.02
C PRO A 203 21.51 0.85 5.27
N THR A 204 21.49 -0.03 4.28
CA THR A 204 22.21 -1.31 4.26
C THR A 204 23.33 -1.25 3.21
N LYS A 205 23.96 -2.39 2.91
CA LYS A 205 24.92 -2.50 1.82
C LYS A 205 24.30 -2.28 0.43
N ASN A 206 22.99 -2.42 0.30
CA ASN A 206 22.27 -2.17 -0.95
C ASN A 206 22.09 -0.67 -1.17
N PRO A 207 22.63 -0.07 -2.25
CA PRO A 207 22.54 1.37 -2.51
C PRO A 207 21.11 1.92 -2.60
N PHE A 208 20.16 1.14 -3.04
CA PHE A 208 18.74 1.55 -3.06
C PHE A 208 18.19 1.89 -1.67
N THR A 209 18.74 1.29 -0.62
CA THR A 209 18.34 1.57 0.76
C THR A 209 18.92 2.88 1.31
N TRP A 210 19.89 3.50 0.62
CA TRP A 210 20.48 4.77 1.06
C TRP A 210 19.50 5.92 1.08
N LEU A 211 18.40 5.79 0.37
CA LEU A 211 17.30 6.77 0.44
C LEU A 211 16.70 6.89 1.85
N PHE A 212 16.90 5.90 2.75
CA PHE A 212 16.57 6.04 4.17
C PHE A 212 17.35 7.15 4.88
N LEU A 213 18.46 7.62 4.35
CA LEU A 213 19.15 8.80 4.90
C LEU A 213 18.27 10.05 4.82
N LEU A 214 17.44 10.16 3.80
CA LEU A 214 16.72 11.37 3.44
C LEU A 214 15.21 11.30 3.68
N VAL A 215 14.61 10.10 3.62
CA VAL A 215 13.16 9.93 3.76
C VAL A 215 12.79 8.75 4.66
N SER A 216 11.63 8.87 5.27
CA SER A 216 11.07 7.84 6.16
C SER A 216 10.40 6.69 5.41
N CYS A 217 9.86 6.98 4.23
CA CYS A 217 9.11 6.03 3.42
C CYS A 217 9.65 5.93 1.98
N PRO A 218 10.91 5.47 1.78
CA PRO A 218 11.50 5.37 0.45
C PRO A 218 10.77 4.38 -0.47
N ASN A 219 10.06 3.40 0.08
CA ASN A 219 9.19 2.52 -0.70
C ASN A 219 8.13 3.30 -1.48
N TYR A 220 7.53 4.31 -0.87
CA TYR A 220 6.56 5.18 -1.55
C TYR A 220 7.23 6.09 -2.58
N THR A 221 8.43 6.58 -2.29
CA THR A 221 9.21 7.40 -3.24
C THR A 221 9.49 6.61 -4.52
N TYR A 222 9.95 5.38 -4.40
CA TYR A 222 10.17 4.51 -5.56
C TYR A 222 8.87 4.09 -6.24
N GLU A 223 7.80 3.84 -5.50
CA GLU A 223 6.48 3.52 -6.08
C GLU A 223 5.98 4.66 -6.96
N VAL A 224 6.04 5.90 -6.47
CA VAL A 224 5.69 7.10 -7.25
C VAL A 224 6.58 7.24 -8.47
N GLY A 225 7.89 7.05 -8.32
CA GLY A 225 8.85 7.07 -9.44
C GLY A 225 8.52 6.04 -10.52
N SER A 226 8.10 4.84 -10.14
CA SER A 226 7.65 3.80 -11.08
C SER A 226 6.45 4.26 -11.92
N TRP A 227 5.45 4.85 -11.28
CA TRP A 227 4.25 5.34 -11.97
C TRP A 227 4.50 6.58 -12.80
N ILE A 228 5.41 7.46 -12.37
CA ILE A 228 5.89 8.58 -13.21
C ILE A 228 6.57 8.04 -14.47
N GLY A 229 7.46 7.07 -14.34
CA GLY A 229 8.09 6.40 -15.49
C GLY A 229 7.05 5.77 -16.42
N PHE A 230 6.06 5.08 -15.88
CA PHE A 230 4.97 4.49 -16.66
C PHE A 230 4.11 5.55 -17.37
N ALA A 231 3.84 6.69 -16.71
CA ALA A 231 3.12 7.81 -17.31
C ALA A 231 3.89 8.46 -18.47
N ILE A 232 5.20 8.65 -18.32
CA ILE A 232 6.07 9.18 -19.38
C ILE A 232 6.13 8.19 -20.55
N MET A 233 6.27 6.89 -20.29
CA MET A 233 6.35 5.84 -21.31
C MET A 233 5.09 5.74 -22.15
N THR A 234 3.92 5.80 -21.50
CA THR A 234 2.64 5.65 -22.18
C THR A 234 2.05 6.95 -22.68
N GLN A 235 2.47 8.08 -22.12
CA GLN A 235 1.90 9.42 -22.37
C GLN A 235 0.36 9.39 -22.29
N CYS A 236 -0.16 8.73 -21.27
CA CYS A 236 -1.57 8.47 -21.06
C CYS A 236 -2.09 9.27 -19.86
N LEU A 237 -3.09 10.13 -20.10
CA LEU A 237 -3.66 10.98 -19.04
C LEU A 237 -4.22 10.19 -17.86
N PRO A 238 -4.98 9.11 -18.02
CA PRO A 238 -5.40 8.27 -16.90
C PRO A 238 -4.25 7.79 -16.01
N VAL A 239 -3.10 7.45 -16.59
CA VAL A 239 -1.90 7.05 -15.82
C VAL A 239 -1.35 8.22 -15.00
N ALA A 240 -1.29 9.42 -15.59
CA ALA A 240 -0.84 10.61 -14.89
C ALA A 240 -1.77 10.95 -13.70
N LEU A 241 -3.08 10.85 -13.88
CA LEU A 241 -4.06 11.05 -12.81
C LEU A 241 -3.97 9.97 -11.73
N PHE A 242 -3.80 8.72 -12.10
CA PHE A 242 -3.55 7.63 -11.16
C PHE A 242 -2.30 7.89 -10.31
N SER A 243 -1.22 8.33 -10.96
CA SER A 243 0.04 8.67 -10.29
C SER A 243 -0.14 9.84 -9.31
N LEU A 244 -0.89 10.86 -9.69
CA LEU A 244 -1.15 12.04 -8.85
C LEU A 244 -1.99 11.68 -7.62
N VAL A 245 -3.08 10.93 -7.79
CA VAL A 245 -3.93 10.47 -6.70
C VAL A 245 -3.15 9.53 -5.77
N GLY A 246 -2.38 8.60 -6.34
CA GLY A 246 -1.51 7.70 -5.59
C GLY A 246 -0.44 8.44 -4.79
N PHE A 247 0.23 9.42 -5.41
CA PHE A 247 1.20 10.26 -4.73
C PHE A 247 0.59 11.02 -3.54
N THR A 248 -0.58 11.61 -3.74
CA THR A 248 -1.29 12.31 -2.67
C THR A 248 -1.60 11.38 -1.50
N GLN A 249 -2.14 10.21 -1.76
CA GLN A 249 -2.48 9.24 -0.72
C GLN A 249 -1.23 8.69 -0.01
N MET A 250 -0.19 8.35 -0.76
CA MET A 250 1.08 7.88 -0.20
C MET A 250 1.78 8.96 0.64
N THR A 251 1.65 10.24 0.26
CA THR A 251 2.15 11.36 1.04
C THR A 251 1.43 11.47 2.39
N ILE A 252 0.11 11.32 2.41
CA ILE A 252 -0.67 11.32 3.66
C ILE A 252 -0.20 10.19 4.58
N TRP A 253 -0.05 8.98 4.03
CA TRP A 253 0.44 7.83 4.81
C TRP A 253 1.88 8.01 5.28
N ALA A 254 2.76 8.55 4.42
CA ALA A 254 4.16 8.82 4.77
C ALA A 254 4.27 9.84 5.90
N LYS A 255 3.50 10.94 5.86
CA LYS A 255 3.41 11.92 6.95
C LYS A 255 2.93 11.30 8.26
N GLY A 256 1.92 10.45 8.21
CA GLY A 256 1.42 9.72 9.37
C GLY A 256 2.49 8.80 9.97
N LYS A 257 3.18 8.03 9.14
CA LYS A 257 4.25 7.13 9.54
C LYS A 257 5.47 7.88 10.09
N HIS A 258 5.87 8.96 9.44
CA HIS A 258 6.96 9.83 9.89
C HIS A 258 6.68 10.41 11.29
N ARG A 259 5.50 10.98 11.51
CA ARG A 259 5.07 11.47 12.83
C ARG A 259 5.07 10.36 13.89
N SER A 260 4.66 9.15 13.52
CA SER A 260 4.70 8.00 14.42
C SER A 260 6.13 7.63 14.82
N TYR A 261 7.10 7.69 13.90
CA TYR A 261 8.50 7.49 14.20
C TYR A 261 9.06 8.56 15.15
N LEU A 262 8.76 9.84 14.91
CA LEU A 262 9.19 10.95 15.77
C LEU A 262 8.63 10.85 17.20
N LYS A 263 7.42 10.32 17.36
CA LYS A 263 6.81 10.11 18.69
C LYS A 263 7.39 8.90 19.43
N GLU A 264 7.73 7.85 18.70
CA GLU A 264 8.15 6.57 19.26
C GLU A 264 9.66 6.55 19.58
N PHE A 265 10.47 7.21 18.75
CA PHE A 265 11.93 7.18 18.83
C PHE A 265 12.51 8.58 19.05
N ARG A 266 13.16 8.79 20.20
CA ARG A 266 13.82 10.08 20.52
C ARG A 266 15.04 10.35 19.65
N ASP A 267 15.69 9.31 19.19
CA ASP A 267 16.92 9.32 18.38
C ASP A 267 16.63 9.22 16.87
N TYR A 268 15.37 9.48 16.47
CA TYR A 268 15.00 9.44 15.05
C TYR A 268 15.75 10.49 14.25
N PRO A 269 16.36 10.16 13.08
CA PRO A 269 17.17 11.09 12.31
C PRO A 269 16.40 12.36 11.90
N PRO A 270 16.88 13.56 12.30
CA PRO A 270 16.11 14.81 12.15
C PRO A 270 16.03 15.32 10.71
N LEU A 271 16.94 14.88 9.82
CA LEU A 271 16.99 15.33 8.42
C LEU A 271 16.03 14.58 7.49
N ARG A 272 15.38 13.52 8.00
CA ARG A 272 14.46 12.75 7.17
C ARG A 272 13.16 13.48 6.93
N MET A 273 12.72 13.47 5.68
CA MET A 273 11.39 13.91 5.27
C MET A 273 10.45 12.71 5.11
N PRO A 274 9.13 12.89 5.02
CA PRO A 274 8.20 11.79 4.81
C PRO A 274 8.44 10.96 3.55
N ILE A 275 8.52 11.61 2.37
CA ILE A 275 8.52 10.92 1.07
C ILE A 275 9.43 11.55 0.01
N ILE A 276 9.59 12.88 -0.02
CA ILE A 276 10.48 13.57 -0.97
C ILE A 276 11.66 14.17 -0.21
N PRO A 277 12.92 13.81 -0.58
CA PRO A 277 14.10 14.37 0.05
C PRO A 277 14.06 15.90 0.11
N PHE A 278 14.33 16.46 1.26
CA PHE A 278 14.43 17.90 1.55
C PHE A 278 13.15 18.72 1.39
N LEU A 279 12.04 18.12 0.93
CA LEU A 279 10.83 18.86 0.58
C LEU A 279 9.59 18.38 1.36
N LEU A 280 9.31 17.09 1.33
CA LEU A 280 7.99 16.58 1.77
C LEU A 280 8.08 15.18 2.38
#